data_1e3edc2186e92b4dd04a4b6b322211d3
#
_entry.id   1e3edc2186e92b4dd04a4b6b322211d3
#
_cell.length_a   1.000
_cell.length_b   1.000
_cell.length_c   1.000
_cell.angle_alpha   90.00
_cell.angle_beta   90.00
_cell.angle_gamma   90.00
#
_symmetry.space_group_name_H-M   'P 1'
#
loop_
_entity.id
_entity.type
_entity.pdbx_description
1 polymer ?
#
loop_
_entity_poly.entity_id
_entity_poly.type
_entity_poly.pdbx_seq_one_letter_code
_entity_poly.pdbx_strand_id
1 'polypeptide(L)'
;MKSKIKEELEEKGYIRVRNVLNFQKDIKPVLNDLEAKADKLIEKYFTTKEAKRLFKLKFQDKYFALTKKSGVTFEKVFNNRPPQNFKKHENVEYFNPESIFNLIKSDKILNIVEKIIGKEIFSNPVQTFRVKKPNINSGKNFMDGLIGRTPWHQDEGTINKKARFKTDLVTVWIPFTKTNAKNGCMLAVPKSNKLGLLNHHHGSKG
;
A
#
# COMPACT_ATOMS: atom_id res chain seq x y z
N MET A 1 -3.13 -32.01 -4.08
CA MET A 1 -3.25 -31.68 -2.63
C MET A 1 -3.12 -30.17 -2.48
N LYS A 2 -4.05 -29.50 -1.79
CA LYS A 2 -3.94 -28.07 -1.49
C LYS A 2 -2.76 -27.84 -0.56
N SER A 3 -2.09 -26.70 -0.69
CA SER A 3 -1.03 -26.33 0.24
C SER A 3 -1.63 -25.92 1.60
N LYS A 4 -0.95 -26.19 2.70
CA LYS A 4 -1.37 -25.78 4.05
C LYS A 4 -1.64 -24.27 4.15
N ILE A 5 -0.87 -23.46 3.40
CA ILE A 5 -1.06 -22.00 3.30
C ILE A 5 -2.41 -21.67 2.65
N LYS A 6 -2.77 -22.37 1.57
CA LYS A 6 -4.04 -22.17 0.88
C LYS A 6 -5.22 -22.56 1.77
N GLU A 7 -5.13 -23.69 2.44
CA GLU A 7 -6.16 -24.17 3.38
C GLU A 7 -6.41 -23.16 4.51
N GLU A 8 -5.34 -22.63 5.11
CA GLU A 8 -5.44 -21.63 6.18
C GLU A 8 -6.06 -20.32 5.66
N LEU A 9 -5.69 -19.87 4.45
CA LEU A 9 -6.27 -18.68 3.84
C LEU A 9 -7.77 -18.87 3.54
N GLU A 10 -8.14 -20.02 2.96
CA GLU A 10 -9.54 -20.36 2.68
C GLU A 10 -10.38 -20.47 3.96
N GLU A 11 -9.81 -20.96 5.04
CA GLU A 11 -10.49 -21.07 6.32
C GLU A 11 -10.67 -19.72 7.01
N LYS A 12 -9.61 -18.92 7.10
CA LYS A 12 -9.57 -17.69 7.92
C LYS A 12 -9.84 -16.41 7.13
N GLY A 13 -9.66 -16.42 5.80
CA GLY A 13 -9.72 -15.23 4.95
C GLY A 13 -8.45 -14.39 4.95
N TYR A 14 -7.46 -14.74 5.76
CA TYR A 14 -6.13 -14.14 5.77
C TYR A 14 -5.09 -15.10 6.33
N ILE A 15 -3.83 -14.86 5.98
CA ILE A 15 -2.68 -15.56 6.59
C ILE A 15 -1.62 -14.53 6.97
N ARG A 16 -0.83 -14.86 7.95
CA ARG A 16 0.34 -14.08 8.34
C ARG A 16 1.59 -14.93 8.24
N VAL A 17 2.40 -14.66 7.23
CA VAL A 17 3.69 -15.34 7.04
C VAL A 17 4.81 -14.48 7.63
N ARG A 18 5.60 -15.04 8.51
CA ARG A 18 6.69 -14.32 9.19
C ARG A 18 8.04 -14.62 8.54
N ASN A 19 9.00 -13.70 8.70
CA ASN A 19 10.40 -13.89 8.29
C ASN A 19 10.58 -14.20 6.80
N VAL A 20 9.69 -13.69 5.94
CA VAL A 20 9.77 -13.87 4.49
C VAL A 20 10.84 -12.97 3.88
N LEU A 21 10.83 -11.70 4.27
CA LEU A 21 11.69 -10.67 3.70
C LEU A 21 12.81 -10.28 4.67
N ASN A 22 13.98 -10.02 4.13
CA ASN A 22 15.11 -9.46 4.86
C ASN A 22 15.05 -7.93 4.79
N PHE A 23 15.09 -7.26 5.94
CA PHE A 23 15.00 -5.81 5.99
C PHE A 23 16.06 -5.11 5.15
N GLN A 24 17.34 -5.52 5.28
CA GLN A 24 18.46 -4.85 4.59
C GLN A 24 18.45 -5.08 3.08
N LYS A 25 18.09 -6.31 2.65
CA LYS A 25 18.13 -6.71 1.24
C LYS A 25 16.85 -6.36 0.48
N ASP A 26 15.68 -6.54 1.11
CA ASP A 26 14.40 -6.49 0.40
C ASP A 26 13.64 -5.19 0.68
N ILE A 27 13.73 -4.61 1.88
CA ILE A 27 12.92 -3.46 2.31
C ILE A 27 13.69 -2.15 2.26
N LYS A 28 14.92 -2.14 2.77
CA LYS A 28 15.72 -0.91 2.87
C LYS A 28 15.99 -0.24 1.51
N PRO A 29 16.23 -0.96 0.41
CA PRO A 29 16.37 -0.31 -0.91
C PRO A 29 15.14 0.50 -1.30
N VAL A 30 13.94 -0.02 -1.07
CA VAL A 30 12.69 0.71 -1.35
C VAL A 30 12.55 1.95 -0.47
N LEU A 31 12.89 1.84 0.82
CA LEU A 31 12.89 2.99 1.73
C LEU A 31 13.89 4.06 1.30
N ASN A 32 15.07 3.68 0.83
CA ASN A 32 16.07 4.61 0.32
C ASN A 32 15.55 5.38 -0.90
N ASP A 33 14.90 4.70 -1.84
CA ASP A 33 14.31 5.34 -3.02
C ASP A 33 13.16 6.30 -2.64
N LEU A 34 12.32 5.91 -1.67
CA LEU A 34 11.30 6.79 -1.12
C LEU A 34 11.89 8.02 -0.44
N GLU A 35 12.96 7.86 0.34
CA GLU A 35 13.67 8.98 0.97
C GLU A 35 14.32 9.91 -0.06
N ALA A 36 15.00 9.37 -1.06
CA ALA A 36 15.61 10.15 -2.13
C ALA A 36 14.57 10.97 -2.91
N LYS A 37 13.40 10.39 -3.18
CA LYS A 37 12.28 11.11 -3.79
C LYS A 37 11.74 12.21 -2.88
N ALA A 38 11.57 11.92 -1.59
CA ALA A 38 11.12 12.91 -0.62
C ALA A 38 12.11 14.08 -0.49
N ASP A 39 13.41 13.81 -0.50
CA ASP A 39 14.45 14.85 -0.42
C ASP A 39 14.43 15.78 -1.63
N LYS A 40 14.29 15.24 -2.85
CA LYS A 40 14.10 16.05 -4.06
C LYS A 40 12.85 16.96 -3.99
N LEU A 41 11.76 16.46 -3.41
CA LEU A 41 10.54 17.24 -3.23
C LEU A 41 10.71 18.30 -2.14
N ILE A 42 11.45 18.00 -1.08
CA ILE A 42 11.80 18.98 -0.04
C ILE A 42 12.61 20.14 -0.64
N GLU A 43 13.61 19.87 -1.45
CA GLU A 43 14.37 20.91 -2.17
C GLU A 43 13.48 21.79 -3.04
N LYS A 44 12.47 21.21 -3.68
CA LYS A 44 11.52 21.92 -4.54
C LYS A 44 10.55 22.83 -3.79
N TYR A 45 10.08 22.41 -2.61
CA TYR A 45 8.94 23.06 -1.93
C TYR A 45 9.31 23.83 -0.66
N PHE A 46 10.54 23.71 -0.17
CA PHE A 46 10.97 24.33 1.08
C PHE A 46 12.19 25.25 0.86
N THR A 47 12.35 26.21 1.74
CA THR A 47 13.56 27.05 1.75
C THR A 47 14.77 26.20 2.17
N THR A 48 15.97 26.65 1.80
CA THR A 48 17.23 25.97 2.18
C THR A 48 17.35 25.73 3.69
N LYS A 49 16.90 26.67 4.51
CA LYS A 49 16.93 26.55 5.98
C LYS A 49 15.98 25.45 6.46
N GLU A 50 14.76 25.39 5.94
CA GLU A 50 13.77 24.37 6.26
C GLU A 50 14.24 22.98 5.78
N ALA A 51 14.74 22.90 4.55
CA ALA A 51 15.24 21.68 3.93
C ALA A 51 16.35 21.02 4.75
N LYS A 52 17.36 21.78 5.20
CA LYS A 52 18.43 21.28 6.08
C LYS A 52 17.92 20.60 7.35
N ARG A 53 16.80 21.07 7.91
CA ARG A 53 16.16 20.46 9.07
C ARG A 53 15.41 19.18 8.67
N LEU A 54 14.67 19.24 7.57
CA LEU A 54 13.83 18.13 7.12
C LEU A 54 14.64 16.92 6.64
N PHE A 55 15.80 17.12 6.03
CA PHE A 55 16.69 16.02 5.60
C PHE A 55 17.13 15.10 6.75
N LYS A 56 17.16 15.61 7.98
CA LYS A 56 17.51 14.82 9.17
C LYS A 56 16.38 13.93 9.69
N LEU A 57 15.18 14.12 9.16
CA LEU A 57 13.99 13.38 9.60
C LEU A 57 13.89 12.02 8.89
N LYS A 58 13.13 11.11 9.48
CA LYS A 58 12.73 9.85 8.84
C LYS A 58 11.74 10.11 7.71
N PHE A 59 11.68 9.22 6.74
CA PHE A 59 10.77 9.32 5.60
C PHE A 59 9.33 9.71 5.96
N GLN A 60 8.75 9.10 6.99
CA GLN A 60 7.37 9.39 7.38
C GLN A 60 7.17 10.86 7.77
N ASP A 61 8.12 11.45 8.51
CA ASP A 61 8.05 12.83 8.95
C ASP A 61 8.30 13.81 7.80
N LYS A 62 9.22 13.46 6.89
CA LYS A 62 9.42 14.17 5.61
C LYS A 62 8.12 14.19 4.80
N TYR A 63 7.47 13.05 4.67
CA TYR A 63 6.21 12.90 3.95
C TYR A 63 5.09 13.77 4.54
N PHE A 64 4.92 13.78 5.86
CA PHE A 64 3.92 14.63 6.52
C PHE A 64 4.21 16.13 6.36
N ALA A 65 5.48 16.52 6.43
CA ALA A 65 5.89 17.91 6.18
C ALA A 65 5.55 18.32 4.73
N LEU A 66 5.87 17.48 3.75
CA LEU A 66 5.54 17.68 2.34
C LEU A 66 4.04 17.82 2.12
N THR A 67 3.25 16.91 2.66
CA THR A 67 1.79 16.92 2.53
C THR A 67 1.19 18.20 3.12
N LYS A 68 1.66 18.63 4.28
CA LYS A 68 1.18 19.83 4.96
C LYS A 68 1.54 21.12 4.18
N LYS A 69 2.74 21.19 3.63
CA LYS A 69 3.25 22.42 2.97
C LYS A 69 2.71 22.61 1.57
N SER A 70 2.68 21.54 0.77
CA SER A 70 2.50 21.60 -0.68
C SER A 70 1.30 20.81 -1.20
N GLY A 71 0.58 20.09 -0.33
CA GLY A 71 -0.46 19.16 -0.75
C GLY A 71 0.08 17.96 -1.56
N VAL A 72 1.39 17.71 -1.53
CA VAL A 72 2.00 16.53 -2.13
C VAL A 72 1.49 15.27 -1.45
N THR A 73 0.91 14.37 -2.20
CA THR A 73 0.34 13.13 -1.69
C THR A 73 0.97 11.92 -2.37
N PHE A 74 0.81 10.75 -1.77
CA PHE A 74 1.22 9.51 -2.40
C PHE A 74 0.62 9.35 -3.80
N GLU A 75 -0.65 9.67 -3.95
CA GLU A 75 -1.35 9.54 -5.23
C GLU A 75 -0.79 10.43 -6.33
N LYS A 76 -0.14 11.53 -5.96
CA LYS A 76 0.44 12.45 -6.95
C LYS A 76 1.87 12.07 -7.34
N VAL A 77 2.70 11.65 -6.39
CA VAL A 77 4.16 11.57 -6.63
C VAL A 77 4.86 10.34 -6.10
N PHE A 78 4.22 9.57 -5.23
CA PHE A 78 4.78 8.34 -4.67
C PHE A 78 4.03 7.08 -5.09
N ASN A 79 2.98 7.24 -5.89
CA ASN A 79 2.19 6.10 -6.32
C ASN A 79 2.78 5.48 -7.58
N ASN A 80 2.73 4.18 -7.67
CA ASN A 80 3.11 3.43 -8.85
C ASN A 80 1.93 3.11 -9.78
N ARG A 81 0.75 3.68 -9.50
CA ARG A 81 -0.44 3.55 -10.32
C ARG A 81 -1.03 4.91 -10.70
N PRO A 82 -1.75 5.01 -11.84
CA PRO A 82 -2.50 6.22 -12.14
C PRO A 82 -3.60 6.45 -11.09
N PRO A 83 -3.81 7.70 -10.65
CA PRO A 83 -4.94 8.05 -9.81
C PRO A 83 -6.27 7.71 -10.52
N GLN A 84 -7.20 7.12 -9.80
CA GLN A 84 -8.48 6.64 -10.37
C GLN A 84 -9.35 7.72 -11.01
N ASN A 85 -9.18 8.98 -10.58
CA ASN A 85 -10.00 10.12 -11.01
C ASN A 85 -9.33 11.03 -12.04
N PHE A 86 -8.18 10.67 -12.58
CA PHE A 86 -7.52 11.47 -13.61
C PHE A 86 -8.19 11.23 -14.96
N LYS A 87 -8.88 12.24 -15.48
CA LYS A 87 -9.43 12.22 -16.83
C LYS A 87 -8.35 12.30 -17.92
N LYS A 88 -7.15 12.78 -17.59
CA LYS A 88 -5.97 12.84 -18.46
C LYS A 88 -4.72 12.50 -17.67
N HIS A 89 -3.90 11.60 -18.21
CA HIS A 89 -2.65 11.13 -17.59
C HIS A 89 -1.45 12.08 -17.83
N GLU A 90 -1.67 13.26 -18.35
CA GLU A 90 -0.65 14.13 -18.97
C GLU A 90 0.44 14.63 -18.01
N ASN A 91 0.24 14.55 -16.68
CA ASN A 91 1.23 15.06 -15.72
C ASN A 91 1.35 14.19 -14.46
N VAL A 92 1.09 12.89 -14.57
CA VAL A 92 1.24 11.98 -13.44
C VAL A 92 2.65 11.41 -13.43
N GLU A 93 3.42 11.76 -12.42
CA GLU A 93 4.72 11.17 -12.20
C GLU A 93 4.57 9.82 -11.48
N TYR A 94 4.96 8.74 -12.17
CA TYR A 94 4.96 7.41 -11.57
C TYR A 94 6.24 7.19 -10.78
N PHE A 95 6.11 6.62 -9.61
CA PHE A 95 7.24 6.22 -8.78
C PHE A 95 7.43 4.70 -8.86
N ASN A 96 8.23 4.28 -9.84
CA ASN A 96 8.54 2.87 -10.10
C ASN A 96 10.05 2.61 -10.10
N PRO A 97 10.74 2.78 -8.98
CA PRO A 97 12.16 2.46 -8.90
C PRO A 97 12.38 0.94 -9.02
N GLU A 98 13.57 0.56 -9.44
CA GLU A 98 13.97 -0.84 -9.59
C GLU A 98 13.78 -1.66 -8.30
N SER A 99 14.00 -1.04 -7.15
CA SER A 99 13.80 -1.69 -5.84
C SER A 99 12.38 -2.19 -5.61
N ILE A 100 11.37 -1.44 -6.07
CA ILE A 100 9.96 -1.86 -6.00
C ILE A 100 9.72 -3.04 -6.93
N PHE A 101 10.21 -2.96 -8.15
CA PHE A 101 10.08 -4.06 -9.11
C PHE A 101 10.74 -5.33 -8.58
N ASN A 102 11.95 -5.22 -8.03
CA ASN A 102 12.67 -6.34 -7.43
C ASN A 102 11.94 -6.93 -6.21
N LEU A 103 11.30 -6.09 -5.40
CA LEU A 103 10.46 -6.56 -4.28
C LEU A 103 9.25 -7.35 -4.78
N ILE A 104 8.53 -6.83 -5.76
CA ILE A 104 7.32 -7.46 -6.30
C ILE A 104 7.63 -8.81 -6.96
N LYS A 105 8.70 -8.90 -7.72
CA LYS A 105 9.13 -10.14 -8.39
C LYS A 105 9.94 -11.08 -7.50
N SER A 106 10.10 -10.77 -6.21
CA SER A 106 10.88 -11.60 -5.30
C SER A 106 10.35 -13.03 -5.22
N ASP A 107 11.20 -14.02 -5.47
CA ASP A 107 10.85 -15.44 -5.34
C ASP A 107 10.29 -15.78 -3.96
N LYS A 108 10.71 -15.05 -2.92
CA LYS A 108 10.19 -15.23 -1.57
C LYS A 108 8.70 -14.94 -1.47
N ILE A 109 8.22 -13.93 -2.21
CA ILE A 109 6.80 -13.57 -2.29
C ILE A 109 6.09 -14.48 -3.27
N LEU A 110 6.66 -14.65 -4.47
CA LEU A 110 6.04 -15.43 -5.55
C LEU A 110 5.83 -16.88 -5.14
N ASN A 111 6.78 -17.51 -4.46
CA ASN A 111 6.64 -18.89 -3.94
C ASN A 111 5.49 -19.07 -2.94
N ILE A 112 5.13 -18.01 -2.20
CA ILE A 112 3.96 -18.04 -1.31
C ILE A 112 2.68 -17.89 -2.13
N VAL A 113 2.65 -16.92 -3.04
CA VAL A 113 1.50 -16.64 -3.89
C VAL A 113 1.19 -17.83 -4.81
N GLU A 114 2.21 -18.47 -5.39
CA GLU A 114 2.07 -19.66 -6.22
C GLU A 114 1.35 -20.80 -5.49
N LYS A 115 1.64 -20.99 -4.20
CA LYS A 115 0.98 -22.01 -3.37
C LYS A 115 -0.52 -21.74 -3.15
N ILE A 116 -0.96 -20.53 -3.39
CA ILE A 116 -2.35 -20.09 -3.21
C ILE A 116 -3.12 -20.11 -4.54
N ILE A 117 -2.60 -19.44 -5.56
CA ILE A 117 -3.31 -19.23 -6.85
C ILE A 117 -2.73 -20.00 -8.03
N GLY A 118 -1.61 -20.72 -7.86
CA GLY A 118 -0.95 -21.46 -8.94
C GLY A 118 0.18 -20.68 -9.61
N LYS A 119 0.76 -21.29 -10.65
CA LYS A 119 2.00 -20.80 -11.29
C LYS A 119 1.82 -19.54 -12.15
N GLU A 120 0.65 -19.35 -12.74
CA GLU A 120 0.37 -18.16 -13.53
C GLU A 120 0.00 -16.99 -12.62
N ILE A 121 0.97 -16.13 -12.37
CA ILE A 121 0.82 -14.99 -11.45
C ILE A 121 0.89 -13.70 -12.26
N PHE A 122 -0.18 -12.91 -12.24
CA PHE A 122 -0.21 -11.56 -12.78
C PHE A 122 -0.15 -10.53 -11.65
N SER A 123 0.79 -9.61 -11.73
CA SER A 123 0.82 -8.47 -10.82
C SER A 123 -0.21 -7.44 -11.25
N ASN A 124 -1.22 -7.23 -10.41
CA ASN A 124 -2.16 -6.14 -10.62
C ASN A 124 -1.42 -4.79 -10.53
N PRO A 125 -1.60 -3.85 -11.48
CA PRO A 125 -0.98 -2.54 -11.42
C PRO A 125 -1.46 -1.66 -10.26
N VAL A 126 -2.52 -2.07 -9.56
CA VAL A 126 -3.00 -1.37 -8.36
C VAL A 126 -2.13 -1.76 -7.17
N GLN A 127 -1.00 -1.08 -7.05
CA GLN A 127 -0.08 -1.22 -5.93
C GLN A 127 0.03 0.13 -5.23
N THR A 128 -0.06 0.14 -3.91
CA THR A 128 -0.08 1.39 -3.16
C THR A 128 0.82 1.36 -1.95
N PHE A 129 1.63 2.40 -1.80
CA PHE A 129 2.28 2.69 -0.53
C PHE A 129 1.31 3.45 0.39
N ARG A 130 1.34 3.12 1.66
CA ARG A 130 0.51 3.77 2.68
C ARG A 130 1.39 4.27 3.81
N VAL A 131 1.46 5.59 3.98
CA VAL A 131 2.07 6.19 5.17
C VAL A 131 0.96 6.52 6.15
N LYS A 132 0.92 5.80 7.27
CA LYS A 132 -0.09 5.99 8.30
C LYS A 132 0.47 6.81 9.46
N LYS A 133 -0.26 7.81 9.89
CA LYS A 133 0.09 8.58 11.08
C LYS A 133 -0.50 7.90 12.31
N PRO A 134 0.30 7.69 13.38
CA PRO A 134 -0.22 7.13 14.62
C PRO A 134 -1.36 7.97 15.20
N ASN A 135 -2.34 7.32 15.79
CA ASN A 135 -3.44 7.94 16.55
C ASN A 135 -4.35 8.93 15.77
N ILE A 136 -4.38 8.87 14.45
CA ILE A 136 -5.41 9.58 13.69
C ILE A 136 -6.60 8.63 13.48
N ASN A 137 -7.72 8.97 14.08
CA ASN A 137 -9.01 8.40 13.73
C ASN A 137 -9.35 8.75 12.28
N SER A 138 -10.13 7.90 11.61
CA SER A 138 -10.66 8.20 10.28
C SER A 138 -11.32 9.58 10.32
N GLY A 139 -10.69 10.55 9.66
CA GLY A 139 -11.23 11.90 9.59
C GLY A 139 -12.40 11.99 8.62
N LYS A 140 -13.06 13.14 8.64
CA LYS A 140 -14.27 13.41 7.87
C LYS A 140 -14.02 13.63 6.36
N ASN A 141 -12.77 13.60 5.90
CA ASN A 141 -12.44 13.87 4.50
C ASN A 141 -11.54 12.78 3.89
N PHE A 142 -11.45 12.76 2.56
CA PHE A 142 -10.67 11.79 1.80
C PHE A 142 -9.18 11.74 2.20
N MET A 143 -8.58 12.89 2.48
CA MET A 143 -7.17 12.98 2.88
C MET A 143 -6.91 12.29 4.23
N ASP A 144 -7.85 12.39 5.15
CA ASP A 144 -7.74 11.72 6.44
C ASP A 144 -7.82 10.19 6.28
N GLY A 145 -8.57 9.68 5.32
CA GLY A 145 -8.60 8.24 4.98
C GLY A 145 -7.28 7.71 4.41
N LEU A 146 -6.52 8.53 3.69
CA LEU A 146 -5.21 8.14 3.16
C LEU A 146 -4.14 8.03 4.26
N ILE A 147 -4.16 8.95 5.22
CA ILE A 147 -3.19 9.03 6.31
C ILE A 147 -3.68 8.29 7.55
N GLY A 148 -4.98 8.32 7.80
CA GLY A 148 -5.64 7.69 8.92
C GLY A 148 -6.08 6.24 8.66
N ARG A 149 -7.14 5.83 9.33
CA ARG A 149 -7.72 4.48 9.19
C ARG A 149 -8.44 4.35 7.85
N THR A 150 -8.06 3.34 7.07
CA THR A 150 -8.82 2.95 5.88
C THR A 150 -10.13 2.28 6.31
N PRO A 151 -11.29 2.67 5.72
CA PRO A 151 -12.55 2.00 6.01
C PRO A 151 -12.51 0.50 5.72
N TRP A 152 -13.38 -0.26 6.36
CA TRP A 152 -13.55 -1.68 6.06
C TRP A 152 -13.99 -1.86 4.61
N HIS A 153 -13.31 -2.73 3.88
CA HIS A 153 -13.61 -3.05 2.49
C HIS A 153 -13.10 -4.45 2.15
N GLN A 154 -13.54 -4.96 1.01
CA GLN A 154 -12.96 -6.12 0.36
C GLN A 154 -12.31 -5.62 -0.94
N ASP A 155 -11.07 -6.02 -1.20
CA ASP A 155 -10.31 -5.53 -2.37
C ASP A 155 -11.02 -5.90 -3.68
N GLU A 156 -11.64 -7.06 -3.75
CA GLU A 156 -12.45 -7.46 -4.89
C GLU A 156 -13.58 -6.47 -5.20
N GLY A 157 -14.14 -5.80 -4.18
CA GLY A 157 -15.15 -4.77 -4.34
C GLY A 157 -14.69 -3.56 -5.15
N THR A 158 -13.38 -3.32 -5.21
CA THR A 158 -12.79 -2.23 -5.98
C THR A 158 -12.53 -2.58 -7.45
N ILE A 159 -12.62 -3.84 -7.82
CA ILE A 159 -12.40 -4.31 -9.20
C ILE A 159 -13.65 -4.08 -10.04
N ASN A 160 -13.44 -3.74 -11.32
CA ASN A 160 -14.53 -3.61 -12.28
C ASN A 160 -15.39 -4.88 -12.33
N LYS A 161 -16.70 -4.73 -12.24
CA LYS A 161 -17.67 -5.84 -12.26
C LYS A 161 -17.46 -6.83 -13.41
N LYS A 162 -17.03 -6.36 -14.59
CA LYS A 162 -16.76 -7.20 -15.76
C LYS A 162 -15.50 -8.09 -15.60
N ALA A 163 -14.56 -7.69 -14.75
CA ALA A 163 -13.31 -8.41 -14.50
C ALA A 163 -13.37 -9.29 -13.23
N ARG A 164 -14.36 -9.10 -12.37
CA ARG A 164 -14.55 -9.92 -11.15
C ARG A 164 -14.80 -11.37 -11.51
N PHE A 165 -14.44 -12.27 -10.61
CA PHE A 165 -14.71 -13.71 -10.68
C PHE A 165 -14.04 -14.45 -11.84
N LYS A 166 -13.17 -13.79 -12.60
CA LYS A 166 -12.43 -14.44 -13.70
C LYS A 166 -11.08 -15.01 -13.24
N THR A 167 -10.56 -14.50 -12.13
CA THR A 167 -9.25 -14.90 -11.58
C THR A 167 -9.28 -14.83 -10.06
N ASP A 168 -8.47 -15.66 -9.42
CA ASP A 168 -8.23 -15.56 -7.98
C ASP A 168 -7.44 -14.27 -7.67
N LEU A 169 -7.91 -13.47 -6.73
CA LEU A 169 -7.24 -12.26 -6.27
C LEU A 169 -6.62 -12.49 -4.89
N VAL A 170 -5.31 -12.28 -4.80
CA VAL A 170 -4.58 -12.30 -3.52
C VAL A 170 -3.91 -10.95 -3.30
N THR A 171 -4.21 -10.32 -2.18
CA THR A 171 -3.55 -9.08 -1.76
C THR A 171 -2.39 -9.41 -0.83
N VAL A 172 -1.20 -8.94 -1.19
CA VAL A 172 0.01 -9.05 -0.36
C VAL A 172 0.27 -7.73 0.33
N TRP A 173 0.16 -7.70 1.66
CA TRP A 173 0.46 -6.52 2.46
C TRP A 173 1.82 -6.67 3.16
N ILE A 174 2.71 -5.74 2.93
CA ILE A 174 4.10 -5.77 3.42
C ILE A 174 4.34 -4.55 4.33
N PRO A 175 4.60 -4.76 5.63
CA PRO A 175 4.99 -3.66 6.52
C PRO A 175 6.45 -3.27 6.29
N PHE A 176 6.72 -2.02 5.95
CA PHE A 176 8.08 -1.48 5.79
C PHE A 176 8.67 -0.97 7.12
N THR A 177 7.84 -0.83 8.13
CA THR A 177 8.22 -0.44 9.49
C THR A 177 7.54 -1.36 10.49
N LYS A 178 7.99 -1.35 11.74
CA LYS A 178 7.31 -2.10 12.81
C LYS A 178 5.91 -1.55 13.02
N THR A 179 4.90 -2.37 12.73
CA THR A 179 3.49 -1.99 12.80
C THR A 179 2.74 -2.68 13.95
N ASN A 180 1.77 -1.98 14.49
CA ASN A 180 0.84 -2.47 15.51
C ASN A 180 -0.51 -1.73 15.40
N ALA A 181 -1.47 -2.05 16.25
CA ALA A 181 -2.80 -1.45 16.22
C ALA A 181 -2.83 0.08 16.38
N LYS A 182 -1.80 0.67 16.98
CA LYS A 182 -1.72 2.13 17.22
C LYS A 182 -1.10 2.91 16.05
N ASN A 183 -0.38 2.23 15.14
CA ASN A 183 0.34 2.88 14.05
C ASN A 183 0.00 2.35 12.65
N GLY A 184 -1.20 1.80 12.49
CA GLY A 184 -1.74 1.50 11.17
C GLY A 184 -1.40 0.11 10.61
N CYS A 185 -1.33 -0.92 11.44
CA CYS A 185 -1.28 -2.29 10.95
C CYS A 185 -2.57 -2.67 10.19
N MET A 186 -2.47 -3.70 9.37
CA MET A 186 -3.64 -4.33 8.76
C MET A 186 -4.54 -4.93 9.84
N LEU A 187 -5.84 -4.77 9.65
CA LEU A 187 -6.87 -5.46 10.43
C LEU A 187 -7.68 -6.34 9.46
N ALA A 188 -8.07 -7.51 9.91
CA ALA A 188 -8.93 -8.41 9.15
C ALA A 188 -10.06 -8.96 10.04
N VAL A 189 -11.22 -9.18 9.45
CA VAL A 189 -12.33 -9.88 10.11
C VAL A 189 -12.21 -11.36 9.76
N PRO A 190 -11.89 -12.25 10.73
CA PRO A 190 -11.73 -13.66 10.45
C PRO A 190 -12.99 -14.26 9.83
N LYS A 191 -12.81 -15.15 8.85
CA LYS A 191 -13.87 -15.88 8.16
C LYS A 191 -14.85 -15.01 7.34
N SER A 192 -14.59 -13.70 7.20
CA SER A 192 -15.45 -12.83 6.37
C SER A 192 -15.43 -13.20 4.89
N ASN A 193 -14.40 -13.90 4.42
CA ASN A 193 -14.34 -14.49 3.08
C ASN A 193 -15.45 -15.51 2.81
N LYS A 194 -16.01 -16.14 3.84
CA LYS A 194 -17.13 -17.09 3.73
C LYS A 194 -18.45 -16.41 3.37
N LEU A 195 -18.55 -15.11 3.57
CA LEU A 195 -19.76 -14.33 3.28
C LEU A 195 -19.85 -13.90 1.80
N GLY A 196 -18.83 -14.20 1.01
CA GLY A 196 -18.71 -13.69 -0.36
C GLY A 196 -18.48 -12.18 -0.42
N LEU A 197 -18.66 -11.60 -1.60
CA LEU A 197 -18.52 -10.16 -1.79
C LEU A 197 -19.74 -9.43 -1.25
N LEU A 198 -19.51 -8.65 -0.21
CA LEU A 198 -20.55 -7.80 0.41
C LEU A 198 -20.79 -6.53 -0.42
N ASN A 199 -21.95 -5.91 -0.24
CA ASN A 199 -22.25 -4.64 -0.85
C ASN A 199 -21.31 -3.55 -0.33
N HIS A 200 -20.57 -2.91 -1.26
CA HIS A 200 -19.74 -1.76 -0.96
C HIS A 200 -20.54 -0.48 -1.19
N HIS A 201 -20.75 0.25 -0.14
CA HIS A 201 -21.34 1.58 -0.23
C HIS A 201 -20.19 2.59 -0.36
N HIS A 202 -20.24 3.47 -1.36
CA HIS A 202 -19.43 4.67 -1.35
C HIS A 202 -19.85 5.44 -0.12
N GLY A 203 -18.90 5.67 0.81
CA GLY A 203 -19.19 6.24 2.11
C GLY A 203 -20.16 7.41 2.00
N SER A 204 -21.39 7.16 2.36
CA SER A 204 -22.35 8.23 2.63
C SER A 204 -21.74 9.09 3.72
N LYS A 205 -21.80 10.38 3.52
CA LYS A 205 -21.55 11.38 4.56
C LYS A 205 -22.32 10.96 5.79
N GLY A 206 -21.64 10.34 6.74
CA GLY A 206 -22.12 10.19 8.09
C GLY A 206 -21.56 11.31 8.92
#